data_66ea6bfd95271ab202bde44fd4bff6fb
#
_entry.id   66ea6bfd95271ab202bde44fd4bff6fb
#
_cell.length_a   1.000
_cell.length_b   1.000
_cell.length_c   1.000
_cell.angle_alpha   90.00
_cell.angle_beta   90.00
_cell.angle_gamma   90.00
#
_symmetry.space_group_name_H-M   'P 1'
#
loop_
_entity.id
_entity.type
_entity.pdbx_description
1 polymer ?
#
loop_
_entity_poly.entity_id
_entity_poly.type
_entity_poly.pdbx_seq_one_letter_code
_entity_poly.pdbx_strand_id
1 'polypeptide(L)'
;EFIVAPVMNPALGEYCAGVGVPWIPGCGTVSEVFFAQELGAELVKIYPANLLTPAFIAAVHAVMPTISLIPTGGVEPTLESIKPWFDAGALCVGMGSQLFRKEDIAAGDYLKIQQKIKEVMTFIASLRNPSHS
;
A
#
# COMPACT_ATOMS: atom_id res chain seq x y z
N GLU A 1 -6.16 7.07 14.52
CA GLU A 1 -4.77 6.57 14.66
C GLU A 1 -4.74 5.12 14.16
N PHE A 2 -3.61 4.66 13.62
CA PHE A 2 -3.40 3.29 13.15
C PHE A 2 -1.91 2.94 13.22
N ILE A 3 -1.59 1.65 13.21
CA ILE A 3 -0.21 1.15 13.22
C ILE A 3 0.10 0.46 11.91
N VAL A 4 1.22 0.81 11.26
CA VAL A 4 1.76 0.13 10.09
C VAL A 4 3.03 -0.60 10.49
N ALA A 5 3.09 -1.90 10.25
CA ALA A 5 4.26 -2.73 10.50
C ALA A 5 4.90 -3.22 9.18
N PRO A 6 6.22 -3.38 9.13
CA PRO A 6 6.89 -3.90 7.92
C PRO A 6 6.74 -5.42 7.78
N VAL A 7 6.37 -6.12 8.86
CA VAL A 7 6.23 -7.56 8.93
C VAL A 7 4.94 -7.95 9.62
N MET A 8 4.48 -9.17 9.36
CA MET A 8 3.37 -9.79 10.05
C MET A 8 3.83 -10.24 11.44
N ASN A 9 3.25 -9.66 12.50
CA ASN A 9 3.53 -10.01 13.88
C ASN A 9 2.22 -10.27 14.62
N PRO A 10 1.88 -11.54 14.90
CA PRO A 10 0.62 -11.89 15.54
C PRO A 10 0.40 -11.21 16.91
N ALA A 11 1.43 -11.16 17.74
CA ALA A 11 1.32 -10.52 19.07
C ALA A 11 0.98 -9.01 18.97
N LEU A 12 1.51 -8.32 17.95
CA LEU A 12 1.15 -6.92 17.69
C LEU A 12 -0.31 -6.81 17.21
N GLY A 13 -0.76 -7.73 16.34
CA GLY A 13 -2.14 -7.78 15.87
C GLY A 13 -3.12 -7.98 17.02
N GLU A 14 -2.87 -8.97 17.88
CA GLU A 14 -3.68 -9.23 19.09
C GLU A 14 -3.71 -8.03 20.03
N TYR A 15 -2.57 -7.39 20.28
CA TYR A 15 -2.51 -6.18 21.10
C TYR A 15 -3.34 -5.04 20.49
N CYS A 16 -3.18 -4.77 19.20
CA CYS A 16 -3.93 -3.72 18.50
C CYS A 16 -5.44 -3.96 18.54
N ALA A 17 -5.87 -5.21 18.35
CA ALA A 17 -7.27 -5.61 18.49
C ALA A 17 -7.79 -5.36 19.90
N GLY A 18 -7.00 -5.71 20.92
CA GLY A 18 -7.36 -5.52 22.33
C GLY A 18 -7.53 -4.06 22.75
N VAL A 19 -6.84 -3.13 22.10
CA VAL A 19 -6.93 -1.67 22.38
C VAL A 19 -7.74 -0.89 21.35
N GLY A 20 -8.33 -1.57 20.35
CA GLY A 20 -9.16 -0.94 19.32
C GLY A 20 -8.39 -0.04 18.35
N VAL A 21 -7.10 -0.33 18.08
CA VAL A 21 -6.27 0.43 17.14
C VAL A 21 -6.12 -0.36 15.84
N PRO A 22 -6.51 0.20 14.68
CA PRO A 22 -6.32 -0.45 13.39
C PRO A 22 -4.84 -0.79 13.14
N TRP A 23 -4.60 -2.02 12.66
CA TRP A 23 -3.27 -2.54 12.36
C TRP A 23 -3.14 -2.92 10.90
N ILE A 24 -2.06 -2.49 10.26
CA ILE A 24 -1.73 -2.74 8.86
C ILE A 24 -0.41 -3.53 8.81
N PRO A 25 -0.46 -4.87 8.83
CA PRO A 25 0.71 -5.74 8.80
C PRO A 25 1.37 -5.78 7.42
N GLY A 26 2.70 -5.94 7.40
CA GLY A 26 3.46 -6.24 6.20
C GLY A 26 3.49 -7.74 5.92
N CYS A 27 3.03 -8.16 4.75
CA CYS A 27 2.94 -9.55 4.31
C CYS A 27 3.60 -9.72 2.95
N GLY A 28 4.29 -10.85 2.75
CA GLY A 28 4.93 -11.23 1.51
C GLY A 28 4.46 -12.58 0.97
N THR A 29 3.55 -13.25 1.65
CA THR A 29 2.97 -14.53 1.24
C THR A 29 1.45 -14.54 1.40
N VAL A 30 0.77 -15.39 0.64
CA VAL A 30 -0.69 -15.57 0.74
C VAL A 30 -1.10 -16.03 2.14
N SER A 31 -0.30 -16.89 2.77
CA SER A 31 -0.57 -17.38 4.14
C SER A 31 -0.47 -16.26 5.17
N GLU A 32 0.51 -15.38 5.07
CA GLU A 32 0.61 -14.22 5.97
C GLU A 32 -0.58 -13.26 5.80
N VAL A 33 -1.04 -13.03 4.57
CA VAL A 33 -2.25 -12.23 4.31
C VAL A 33 -3.48 -12.88 4.94
N PHE A 34 -3.64 -14.19 4.80
CA PHE A 34 -4.72 -14.94 5.43
C PHE A 34 -4.69 -14.78 6.96
N PHE A 35 -3.55 -15.02 7.60
CA PHE A 35 -3.43 -14.88 9.06
C PHE A 35 -3.62 -13.43 9.53
N ALA A 36 -3.18 -12.45 8.75
CA ALA A 36 -3.44 -11.04 9.06
C ALA A 36 -4.96 -10.74 9.07
N GLN A 37 -5.71 -11.26 8.11
CA GLN A 37 -7.17 -11.14 8.04
C GLN A 37 -7.84 -11.82 9.24
N GLU A 38 -7.42 -13.03 9.62
CA GLU A 38 -7.94 -13.75 10.79
C GLU A 38 -7.71 -12.97 12.09
N LEU A 39 -6.64 -12.18 12.18
CA LEU A 39 -6.34 -11.29 13.30
C LEU A 39 -7.03 -9.91 13.19
N GLY A 40 -7.94 -9.73 12.24
CA GLY A 40 -8.76 -8.53 12.10
C GLY A 40 -8.13 -7.39 11.31
N ALA A 41 -7.05 -7.64 10.54
CA ALA A 41 -6.51 -6.62 9.65
C ALA A 41 -7.47 -6.38 8.47
N GLU A 42 -7.97 -5.15 8.33
CA GLU A 42 -8.84 -4.73 7.22
C GLU A 42 -8.04 -4.30 5.99
N LEU A 43 -6.80 -3.85 6.20
CA LEU A 43 -5.85 -3.45 5.17
C LEU A 43 -4.51 -4.14 5.42
N VAL A 44 -3.97 -4.79 4.41
CA VAL A 44 -2.70 -5.51 4.50
C VAL A 44 -1.67 -4.87 3.57
N LYS A 45 -0.51 -4.55 4.11
CA LYS A 45 0.64 -4.05 3.37
C LYS A 45 1.35 -5.20 2.66
N ILE A 46 1.41 -5.14 1.35
CA ILE A 46 2.20 -6.08 0.54
C ILE A 46 3.62 -5.54 0.41
N TYR A 47 4.57 -6.26 0.99
CA TYR A 47 5.96 -5.79 1.12
C TYR A 47 6.97 -6.95 1.01
N PRO A 48 8.07 -6.74 0.28
CA PRO A 48 8.41 -5.58 -0.55
C PRO A 48 7.79 -5.67 -1.97
N ALA A 49 7.06 -4.65 -2.39
CA ALA A 49 6.30 -4.68 -3.63
C ALA A 49 7.18 -4.76 -4.90
N ASN A 50 8.40 -4.24 -4.87
CA ASN A 50 9.34 -4.37 -5.98
C ASN A 50 9.72 -5.83 -6.32
N LEU A 51 9.51 -6.77 -5.40
CA LEU A 51 9.75 -8.20 -5.63
C LEU A 51 8.46 -8.98 -5.93
N LEU A 52 7.32 -8.54 -5.38
CA LEU A 52 6.06 -9.29 -5.41
C LEU A 52 5.18 -9.01 -6.63
N THR A 53 5.40 -7.93 -7.34
CA THR A 53 4.69 -7.52 -8.56
C THR A 53 3.15 -7.42 -8.45
N PRO A 54 2.45 -6.73 -9.37
CA PRO A 54 0.98 -6.67 -9.38
C PRO A 54 0.29 -8.03 -9.51
N ALA A 55 0.95 -9.03 -10.14
CA ALA A 55 0.40 -10.39 -10.24
C ALA A 55 0.15 -11.03 -8.87
N PHE A 56 0.93 -10.68 -7.84
CA PHE A 56 0.70 -11.15 -6.47
C PHE A 56 -0.62 -10.63 -5.90
N ILE A 57 -0.97 -9.36 -6.15
CA ILE A 57 -2.26 -8.77 -5.73
C ILE A 57 -3.42 -9.57 -6.34
N ALA A 58 -3.37 -9.84 -7.66
CA ALA A 58 -4.39 -10.62 -8.34
C ALA A 58 -4.50 -12.06 -7.79
N ALA A 59 -3.35 -12.69 -7.48
CA ALA A 59 -3.32 -14.04 -6.88
C ALA A 59 -3.94 -14.07 -5.48
N VAL A 60 -3.67 -13.06 -4.64
CA VAL A 60 -4.31 -12.93 -3.32
C VAL A 60 -5.82 -12.75 -3.46
N HIS A 61 -6.29 -11.87 -4.34
CA HIS A 61 -7.72 -11.64 -4.55
C HIS A 61 -8.47 -12.84 -5.13
N ALA A 62 -7.78 -13.74 -5.86
CA ALA A 62 -8.38 -14.99 -6.33
C ALA A 62 -8.82 -15.93 -5.18
N VAL A 63 -8.17 -15.83 -4.01
CA VAL A 63 -8.47 -16.64 -2.81
C VAL A 63 -9.17 -15.84 -1.71
N MET A 64 -8.88 -14.53 -1.61
CA MET A 64 -9.40 -13.61 -0.59
C MET A 64 -9.92 -12.34 -1.28
N PRO A 65 -11.08 -12.38 -1.94
CA PRO A 65 -11.56 -11.29 -2.80
C PRO A 65 -11.94 -10.00 -2.05
N THR A 66 -12.14 -10.07 -0.76
CA THR A 66 -12.61 -8.93 0.07
C THR A 66 -11.49 -8.20 0.80
N ILE A 67 -10.27 -8.76 0.84
CA ILE A 67 -9.16 -8.13 1.57
C ILE A 67 -8.67 -6.86 0.85
N SER A 68 -8.44 -5.81 1.59
CA SER A 68 -7.82 -4.58 1.06
C SER A 68 -6.30 -4.68 1.11
N LEU A 69 -5.65 -4.36 -0.02
CA LEU A 69 -4.19 -4.50 -0.17
C LEU A 69 -3.54 -3.16 -0.50
N ILE A 70 -2.38 -2.90 0.13
CA ILE A 70 -1.53 -1.73 -0.12
C ILE A 70 -0.10 -2.17 -0.47
N PRO A 71 0.25 -2.31 -1.77
CA PRO A 71 1.62 -2.55 -2.19
C PRO A 71 2.51 -1.38 -1.78
N THR A 72 3.65 -1.73 -1.17
CA THR A 72 4.60 -0.77 -0.59
C THR A 72 6.03 -1.22 -0.84
N GLY A 73 6.92 -0.27 -1.15
CA GLY A 73 8.32 -0.52 -1.46
C GLY A 73 8.56 -0.70 -2.96
N GLY A 74 9.26 0.26 -3.55
CA GLY A 74 9.57 0.28 -4.98
C GLY A 74 8.47 0.84 -5.88
N VAL A 75 7.31 1.24 -5.34
CA VAL A 75 6.29 1.95 -6.12
C VAL A 75 6.75 3.38 -6.35
N GLU A 76 6.94 3.75 -7.61
CA GLU A 76 7.38 5.09 -8.00
C GLU A 76 6.20 6.04 -8.20
N PRO A 77 6.40 7.37 -8.03
CA PRO A 77 5.34 8.37 -8.17
C PRO A 77 5.07 8.70 -9.65
N THR A 78 4.81 7.68 -10.47
CA THR A 78 4.47 7.79 -11.90
C THR A 78 3.25 6.97 -12.22
N LEU A 79 2.49 7.36 -13.25
CA LEU A 79 1.29 6.64 -13.66
C LEU A 79 1.63 5.21 -14.10
N GLU A 80 2.75 5.02 -14.81
CA GLU A 80 3.21 3.71 -15.28
C GLU A 80 3.48 2.76 -14.12
N SER A 81 4.04 3.26 -13.03
CA SER A 81 4.32 2.45 -11.83
C SER A 81 3.07 2.18 -11.00
N ILE A 82 2.15 3.13 -10.93
CA ILE A 82 0.96 3.07 -10.07
C ILE A 82 -0.17 2.25 -10.71
N LYS A 83 -0.44 2.48 -12.00
CA LYS A 83 -1.59 1.91 -12.70
C LYS A 83 -1.68 0.37 -12.61
N PRO A 84 -0.60 -0.41 -12.83
CA PRO A 84 -0.68 -1.88 -12.77
C PRO A 84 -1.14 -2.42 -11.41
N TRP A 85 -0.85 -1.72 -10.31
CA TRP A 85 -1.29 -2.12 -8.97
C TRP A 85 -2.80 -1.93 -8.80
N PHE A 86 -3.35 -0.81 -9.28
CA PHE A 86 -4.80 -0.57 -9.25
C PHE A 86 -5.53 -1.51 -10.20
N ASP A 87 -4.99 -1.78 -11.39
CA ASP A 87 -5.55 -2.75 -12.34
C ASP A 87 -5.61 -4.17 -11.74
N ALA A 88 -4.64 -4.51 -10.89
CA ALA A 88 -4.62 -5.79 -10.17
C ALA A 88 -5.56 -5.82 -8.95
N GLY A 89 -6.15 -4.70 -8.55
CA GLY A 89 -7.12 -4.60 -7.47
C GLY A 89 -6.59 -4.00 -6.16
N ALA A 90 -5.39 -3.41 -6.13
CA ALA A 90 -4.90 -2.72 -4.92
C ALA A 90 -5.84 -1.55 -4.56
N LEU A 91 -6.14 -1.41 -3.26
CA LEU A 91 -6.96 -0.30 -2.74
C LEU A 91 -6.22 1.04 -2.82
N CYS A 92 -4.95 1.03 -2.50
CA CYS A 92 -4.06 2.19 -2.51
C CYS A 92 -2.62 1.72 -2.68
N VAL A 93 -1.67 2.64 -2.72
CA VAL A 93 -0.22 2.36 -2.80
C VAL A 93 0.54 3.08 -1.70
N GLY A 94 1.59 2.45 -1.19
CA GLY A 94 2.48 3.04 -0.18
C GLY A 94 3.79 3.51 -0.81
N MET A 95 4.09 4.79 -0.69
CA MET A 95 5.32 5.40 -1.20
C MET A 95 6.10 6.07 -0.08
N GLY A 96 7.38 5.84 -0.02
CA GLY A 96 8.30 6.47 0.93
C GLY A 96 9.37 7.27 0.21
N SER A 97 10.58 6.73 0.15
CA SER A 97 11.78 7.38 -0.40
C SER A 97 11.65 7.83 -1.87
N GLN A 98 10.78 7.19 -2.64
CA GLN A 98 10.51 7.59 -4.04
C GLN A 98 9.74 8.92 -4.12
N LEU A 99 8.87 9.18 -3.15
CA LEU A 99 8.06 10.40 -3.06
C LEU A 99 8.75 11.48 -2.22
N PHE A 100 9.37 11.07 -1.10
CA PHE A 100 10.11 11.93 -0.19
C PHE A 100 11.62 11.72 -0.37
N ARG A 101 12.18 12.30 -1.44
CA ARG A 101 13.59 12.15 -1.77
C ARG A 101 14.46 12.87 -0.75
N LYS A 102 15.55 12.22 -0.35
CA LYS A 102 16.48 12.76 0.66
C LYS A 102 17.03 14.13 0.26
N GLU A 103 17.31 14.32 -1.03
CA GLU A 103 17.83 15.55 -1.59
C GLU A 103 16.82 16.71 -1.46
N ASP A 104 15.54 16.45 -1.73
CA ASP A 104 14.47 17.45 -1.65
C ASP A 104 14.22 17.85 -0.18
N ILE A 105 14.27 16.87 0.74
CA ILE A 105 14.16 17.11 2.19
C ILE A 105 15.37 17.92 2.68
N ALA A 106 16.60 17.54 2.31
CA ALA A 106 17.81 18.23 2.72
C ALA A 106 17.88 19.67 2.18
N ALA A 107 17.34 19.92 1.00
CA ALA A 107 17.22 21.24 0.41
C ALA A 107 16.07 22.10 0.98
N GLY A 108 15.17 21.49 1.79
CA GLY A 108 13.95 22.14 2.27
C GLY A 108 12.95 22.45 1.15
N ASP A 109 13.03 21.74 0.00
CA ASP A 109 12.19 21.97 -1.17
C ASP A 109 10.81 21.28 -1.01
N TYR A 110 10.07 21.76 -0.02
CA TYR A 110 8.73 21.22 0.29
C TYR A 110 7.70 21.55 -0.81
N LEU A 111 7.92 22.60 -1.61
CA LEU A 111 7.04 22.92 -2.73
C LEU A 111 7.12 21.85 -3.83
N LYS A 112 8.32 21.37 -4.12
CA LYS A 112 8.53 20.28 -5.07
C LYS A 112 7.88 18.98 -4.60
N ILE A 113 8.03 18.64 -3.31
CA ILE A 113 7.37 17.48 -2.69
C ILE A 113 5.84 17.62 -2.82
N GLN A 114 5.30 18.79 -2.47
CA GLN A 114 3.86 19.07 -2.56
C GLN A 114 3.36 18.92 -4.00
N GLN A 115 4.09 19.47 -4.98
CA GLN A 115 3.73 19.33 -6.39
C GLN A 115 3.67 17.88 -6.82
N LYS A 116 4.67 17.08 -6.43
CA LYS A 116 4.72 15.65 -6.76
C LYS A 116 3.56 14.87 -6.13
N ILE A 117 3.22 15.19 -4.89
CA ILE A 117 2.05 14.58 -4.22
C ILE A 117 0.76 14.92 -5.00
N LYS A 118 0.58 16.17 -5.43
CA LYS A 118 -0.60 16.57 -6.21
C LYS A 118 -0.70 15.80 -7.54
N GLU A 119 0.42 15.62 -8.25
CA GLU A 119 0.47 14.82 -9.48
C GLU A 119 0.03 13.38 -9.23
N VAL A 120 0.63 12.73 -8.23
CA VAL A 120 0.29 11.35 -7.84
C VAL A 120 -1.19 11.22 -7.46
N MET A 121 -1.71 12.15 -6.67
CA MET A 121 -3.14 12.14 -6.28
C MET A 121 -4.06 12.33 -7.50
N THR A 122 -3.65 13.13 -8.49
CA THR A 122 -4.39 13.28 -9.75
C THR A 122 -4.39 11.97 -10.55
N PHE A 123 -3.26 11.27 -10.63
CA PHE A 123 -3.20 9.95 -11.27
C PHE A 123 -4.14 8.96 -10.60
N ILE A 124 -4.08 8.86 -9.27
CA ILE A 124 -4.93 7.94 -8.49
C ILE A 124 -6.42 8.28 -8.67
N ALA A 125 -6.78 9.57 -8.66
CA ALA A 125 -8.16 9.99 -8.88
C ALA A 125 -8.66 9.58 -10.28
N SER A 126 -7.84 9.70 -11.31
CA SER A 126 -8.20 9.27 -12.67
C SER A 126 -8.37 7.75 -12.80
N LEU A 127 -7.61 6.96 -12.04
CA LEU A 127 -7.73 5.49 -12.03
C LEU A 127 -8.99 5.01 -11.29
N ARG A 128 -9.44 5.75 -10.26
CA ARG A 128 -10.62 5.40 -9.47
C ARG A 128 -11.94 5.84 -10.11
N ASN A 129 -11.90 6.89 -10.90
CA ASN A 129 -13.03 7.43 -11.64
C ASN A 129 -12.71 7.44 -13.14
N PRO A 130 -12.70 6.28 -13.81
CA PRO A 130 -12.60 6.28 -15.26
C PRO A 130 -13.86 6.98 -15.78
N SER A 131 -13.74 8.29 -16.10
CA SER A 131 -14.81 9.02 -16.77
C SER A 131 -15.16 8.26 -18.05
N HIS A 132 -16.45 8.04 -18.23
CA HIS A 132 -17.03 7.47 -19.42
C HIS A 132 -16.46 8.17 -20.66
N SER A 133 -15.57 7.49 -21.38
CA SER A 133 -15.12 7.85 -22.73
C SER A 133 -15.89 7.00 -23.71
#